data_f11a17ebaef8f96b9e97e347a239d052
#
_entry.id   f11a17ebaef8f96b9e97e347a239d052
#
_cell.length_a   1.000
_cell.length_b   1.000
_cell.length_c   1.000
_cell.angle_alpha   90.00
_cell.angle_beta   90.00
_cell.angle_gamma   90.00
#
_symmetry.space_group_name_H-M   'P 1'
#
loop_
_entity.id
_entity.type
_entity.pdbx_description
1 polymer ?
#
loop_
_entity_poly.entity_id
_entity_poly.type
_entity_poly.pdbx_seq_one_letter_code
_entity_poly.pdbx_strand_id
1 'polypeptide(L)'
;MRTLLVDGHIYAVSERFATALLVEDGLIAWIGTDAGAHVHMGEVDVVKELGGDLIAPGFVHLAEADPPADGGFVHGAPGGVPVADRWGTDDWDAAANEPLAVVPADPCRLRSRIAAGVPTALVPGPGDTSGWQTVRAAVHGVAPAERISARAAFSALTRGAWRLLGRPEQGVLAVGSEATFVQWAISDLVVETPDERISNWSTDPRSATPGLPPLGPHDDLPTVRRVWRPGTAG
;
A
#
# COMPACT_ATOMS: atom_id res chain seq x y z
N MET A 1 22.36 10.83 -9.09
CA MET A 1 21.89 11.67 -7.94
C MET A 1 21.52 10.75 -6.79
N ARG A 2 22.14 10.98 -5.63
CA ARG A 2 21.94 10.18 -4.40
C ARG A 2 21.13 10.98 -3.38
N THR A 3 19.99 10.49 -2.99
CA THR A 3 19.10 11.12 -2.01
C THR A 3 18.87 10.19 -0.83
N LEU A 4 19.23 10.63 0.36
CA LEU A 4 19.01 9.91 1.61
C LEU A 4 17.77 10.48 2.31
N LEU A 5 16.80 9.63 2.59
CA LEU A 5 15.61 9.94 3.38
C LEU A 5 15.83 9.39 4.80
N VAL A 6 15.59 10.18 5.83
CA VAL A 6 15.81 9.82 7.25
C VAL A 6 14.62 10.27 8.11
N ASP A 7 14.59 9.81 9.35
CA ASP A 7 13.56 10.19 10.33
C ASP A 7 12.13 9.89 9.86
N GLY A 8 11.90 8.70 9.33
CA GLY A 8 10.57 8.28 8.87
C GLY A 8 10.24 6.84 9.24
N HIS A 9 9.18 6.35 8.64
CA HIS A 9 8.77 4.95 8.70
C HIS A 9 8.79 4.37 7.29
N ILE A 10 9.59 3.35 7.06
CA ILE A 10 9.73 2.74 5.73
C ILE A 10 8.98 1.40 5.69
N TYR A 11 7.92 1.30 4.88
CA TYR A 11 7.17 0.06 4.71
C TYR A 11 7.94 -0.94 3.84
N ALA A 12 8.97 -1.52 4.38
CA ALA A 12 9.79 -2.54 3.71
C ALA A 12 9.66 -3.88 4.43
N VAL A 13 9.29 -4.94 3.68
CA VAL A 13 9.06 -6.27 4.28
C VAL A 13 10.36 -6.91 4.78
N SER A 14 11.48 -6.63 4.12
CA SER A 14 12.81 -7.13 4.52
C SER A 14 13.37 -6.46 5.76
N GLU A 15 12.99 -5.20 6.01
CA GLU A 15 13.55 -4.33 7.07
C GLU A 15 12.41 -3.62 7.84
N ARG A 16 11.71 -4.37 8.67
CA ARG A 16 10.48 -3.92 9.36
C ARG A 16 10.63 -2.69 10.28
N PHE A 17 11.86 -2.41 10.70
CA PHE A 17 12.18 -1.25 11.56
C PHE A 17 12.93 -0.17 10.80
N ALA A 18 12.86 -0.20 9.47
CA ALA A 18 13.52 0.80 8.67
C ALA A 18 12.93 2.19 8.92
N THR A 19 13.83 3.15 9.17
CA THR A 19 13.51 4.57 9.34
C THR A 19 14.19 5.44 8.31
N ALA A 20 15.07 4.84 7.49
CA ALA A 20 15.82 5.52 6.45
C ALA A 20 15.90 4.71 5.16
N LEU A 21 16.04 5.41 4.04
CA LEU A 21 16.08 4.84 2.69
C LEU A 21 17.00 5.69 1.81
N LEU A 22 17.92 5.05 1.07
CA LEU A 22 18.77 5.70 0.08
C LEU A 22 18.27 5.41 -1.32
N VAL A 23 18.05 6.46 -2.10
CA VAL A 23 17.77 6.41 -3.54
C VAL A 23 19.01 6.84 -4.30
N GLU A 24 19.43 6.05 -5.27
CA GLU A 24 20.52 6.34 -6.18
C GLU A 24 20.06 6.09 -7.63
N ASP A 25 20.16 7.12 -8.46
CA ASP A 25 19.81 7.06 -9.89
C ASP A 25 18.44 6.43 -10.20
N GLY A 26 17.45 6.73 -9.33
CA GLY A 26 16.08 6.26 -9.49
C GLY A 26 15.82 4.85 -8.95
N LEU A 27 16.81 4.21 -8.33
CA LEU A 27 16.67 2.91 -7.67
C LEU A 27 16.82 3.05 -6.16
N ILE A 28 16.23 2.14 -5.41
CA ILE A 28 16.46 2.01 -3.98
C ILE A 28 17.81 1.31 -3.78
N ALA A 29 18.82 2.07 -3.31
CA ALA A 29 20.16 1.56 -3.12
C ALA A 29 20.36 0.91 -1.75
N TRP A 30 19.63 1.39 -0.72
CA TRP A 30 19.72 0.87 0.63
C TRP A 30 18.44 1.18 1.43
N ILE A 31 18.11 0.31 2.38
CA ILE A 31 17.04 0.46 3.37
C ILE A 31 17.59 0.06 4.73
N GLY A 32 17.30 0.84 5.76
CA GLY A 32 17.73 0.53 7.13
C GLY A 32 17.26 1.56 8.15
N THR A 33 17.98 1.68 9.25
CA THR A 33 17.68 2.63 10.33
C THR A 33 18.48 3.93 10.18
N ASP A 34 18.05 5.01 10.84
CA ASP A 34 18.80 6.27 10.87
C ASP A 34 20.22 6.09 11.41
N ALA A 35 20.39 5.20 12.40
CA ALA A 35 21.73 4.86 12.89
C ALA A 35 22.61 4.25 11.77
N GLY A 36 22.04 3.41 10.90
CA GLY A 36 22.74 2.86 9.74
C GLY A 36 22.96 3.89 8.63
N ALA A 37 22.10 4.90 8.52
CA ALA A 37 22.17 5.92 7.49
C ALA A 37 23.43 6.82 7.61
N HIS A 38 24.03 6.92 8.80
CA HIS A 38 25.22 7.76 9.01
C HIS A 38 26.39 7.41 8.09
N VAL A 39 26.53 6.15 7.70
CA VAL A 39 27.63 5.73 6.80
C VAL A 39 27.49 6.30 5.39
N HIS A 40 26.26 6.69 5.00
CA HIS A 40 25.94 7.23 3.68
C HIS A 40 25.97 8.76 3.63
N MET A 41 25.87 9.47 4.78
CA MET A 41 25.71 10.93 4.83
C MET A 41 26.82 11.72 4.12
N GLY A 42 28.06 11.20 4.09
CA GLY A 42 29.18 11.85 3.43
C GLY A 42 29.22 11.68 1.90
N GLU A 43 28.33 10.86 1.35
CA GLU A 43 28.37 10.46 -0.06
C GLU A 43 27.07 10.77 -0.83
N VAL A 44 26.14 11.50 -0.20
CA VAL A 44 24.83 11.82 -0.81
C VAL A 44 24.76 13.27 -1.25
N ASP A 45 24.04 13.52 -2.34
CA ASP A 45 23.81 14.87 -2.85
C ASP A 45 22.76 15.61 -2.01
N VAL A 46 21.79 14.89 -1.46
CA VAL A 46 20.66 15.46 -0.70
C VAL A 46 20.30 14.56 0.48
N VAL A 47 20.10 15.16 1.65
CA VAL A 47 19.45 14.52 2.81
C VAL A 47 18.09 15.18 3.02
N LYS A 48 17.05 14.37 3.22
CA LYS A 48 15.69 14.82 3.51
C LYS A 48 15.18 14.18 4.78
N GLU A 49 14.75 14.99 5.72
CA GLU A 49 14.04 14.56 6.91
C GLU A 49 12.56 14.32 6.58
N LEU A 50 12.04 13.18 6.99
CA LEU A 50 10.66 12.77 6.77
C LEU A 50 9.74 13.23 7.91
N GLY A 51 10.30 13.53 9.10
CA GLY A 51 9.54 14.02 10.25
C GLY A 51 8.47 13.04 10.75
N GLY A 52 8.77 11.74 10.70
CA GLY A 52 7.85 10.68 11.10
C GLY A 52 6.85 10.25 10.01
N ASP A 53 6.91 10.80 8.82
CA ASP A 53 6.04 10.37 7.71
C ASP A 53 6.31 8.91 7.30
N LEU A 54 5.29 8.26 6.72
CA LEU A 54 5.38 6.92 6.18
C LEU A 54 5.81 6.95 4.70
N ILE A 55 6.86 6.22 4.37
CA ILE A 55 7.22 5.86 2.99
C ILE A 55 6.69 4.46 2.70
N ALA A 56 5.81 4.34 1.73
CA ALA A 56 5.22 3.08 1.34
C ALA A 56 5.07 2.97 -0.18
N PRO A 57 4.96 1.74 -0.75
CA PRO A 57 4.60 1.58 -2.15
C PRO A 57 3.33 2.36 -2.46
N GLY A 58 3.32 3.07 -3.58
CA GLY A 58 2.13 3.78 -4.03
C GLY A 58 1.04 2.82 -4.52
N PHE A 59 -0.18 3.29 -4.48
CA PHE A 59 -1.33 2.54 -4.96
C PHE A 59 -1.37 2.48 -6.49
N VAL A 60 -2.01 1.45 -7.01
CA VAL A 60 -2.29 1.29 -8.44
C VAL A 60 -3.77 1.50 -8.69
N HIS A 61 -4.11 2.40 -9.61
CA HIS A 61 -5.47 2.69 -9.98
C HIS A 61 -5.88 1.83 -11.18
N LEU A 62 -6.74 0.84 -10.96
CA LEU A 62 -7.19 -0.11 -11.98
C LEU A 62 -8.55 0.26 -12.59
N ALA A 63 -9.20 1.34 -12.15
CA ALA A 63 -10.46 1.80 -12.73
C ALA A 63 -10.25 2.44 -14.11
N GLU A 64 -11.35 2.53 -14.88
CA GLU A 64 -11.32 3.14 -16.23
C GLU A 64 -11.01 4.64 -16.23
N ALA A 65 -11.32 5.34 -15.12
CA ALA A 65 -11.03 6.76 -14.97
C ALA A 65 -9.55 7.01 -14.64
N ASP A 66 -9.04 8.16 -15.01
CA ASP A 66 -7.71 8.59 -14.60
C ASP A 66 -7.60 8.72 -13.08
N PRO A 67 -6.47 8.32 -12.48
CA PRO A 67 -6.26 8.49 -11.05
C PRO A 67 -6.23 9.98 -10.68
N PRO A 68 -6.73 10.34 -9.47
CA PRO A 68 -6.59 11.69 -8.95
C PRO A 68 -5.13 12.15 -8.94
N ALA A 69 -4.87 13.37 -9.43
CA ALA A 69 -3.51 13.90 -9.57
C ALA A 69 -2.78 14.01 -8.22
N ASP A 70 -3.51 14.34 -7.16
CA ASP A 70 -2.98 14.51 -5.79
C ASP A 70 -3.17 13.25 -4.92
N GLY A 71 -3.61 12.14 -5.52
CA GLY A 71 -3.76 10.85 -4.86
C GLY A 71 -2.43 10.12 -4.70
N GLY A 72 -2.39 9.15 -3.81
CA GLY A 72 -1.23 8.27 -3.60
C GLY A 72 -1.03 7.22 -4.68
N PHE A 73 -1.48 7.48 -5.91
CA PHE A 73 -1.41 6.56 -7.03
C PHE A 73 -0.13 6.79 -7.84
N VAL A 74 0.63 5.72 -8.01
CA VAL A 74 1.88 5.75 -8.79
C VAL A 74 1.69 5.28 -10.21
N HIS A 75 0.58 4.59 -10.48
CA HIS A 75 0.23 4.07 -11.80
C HIS A 75 -1.29 4.04 -11.99
N GLY A 76 -1.73 4.42 -13.17
CA GLY A 76 -3.10 4.21 -13.66
C GLY A 76 -3.06 3.20 -14.81
N ALA A 77 -3.94 2.22 -14.80
CA ALA A 77 -4.07 1.24 -15.87
C ALA A 77 -5.55 1.15 -16.27
N PRO A 78 -6.06 2.10 -17.03
CA PRO A 78 -7.43 2.04 -17.54
C PRO A 78 -7.56 0.88 -18.52
N GLY A 79 -8.48 -0.04 -18.25
CA GLY A 79 -8.79 -1.18 -19.10
C GLY A 79 -7.88 -2.40 -18.92
N GLY A 80 -8.36 -3.56 -19.28
CA GLY A 80 -7.61 -4.82 -19.33
C GLY A 80 -7.70 -5.71 -18.09
N VAL A 81 -8.20 -5.22 -16.97
CA VAL A 81 -8.52 -6.04 -15.79
C VAL A 81 -10.02 -5.95 -15.52
N PRO A 82 -10.75 -7.07 -15.43
CA PRO A 82 -12.17 -7.03 -15.06
C PRO A 82 -12.34 -6.41 -13.67
N VAL A 83 -13.28 -5.46 -13.54
CA VAL A 83 -13.60 -4.77 -12.28
C VAL A 83 -14.98 -5.16 -11.80
N ALA A 84 -15.08 -5.66 -10.57
CA ALA A 84 -16.35 -5.99 -9.90
C ALA A 84 -16.74 -4.84 -8.97
N ASP A 85 -17.55 -3.92 -9.46
CA ASP A 85 -18.01 -2.75 -8.72
C ASP A 85 -19.48 -2.86 -8.24
N ARG A 86 -20.30 -3.63 -8.95
CA ARG A 86 -21.74 -3.79 -8.68
C ARG A 86 -22.25 -5.20 -9.00
N TRP A 87 -21.44 -6.22 -8.71
CA TRP A 87 -21.78 -7.59 -9.02
C TRP A 87 -22.85 -8.16 -8.10
N GLY A 88 -23.81 -8.90 -8.68
CA GLY A 88 -24.76 -9.74 -7.95
C GLY A 88 -24.14 -11.07 -7.50
N THR A 89 -24.91 -11.88 -6.80
CA THR A 89 -24.45 -13.18 -6.28
C THR A 89 -24.00 -14.12 -7.41
N ASP A 90 -24.74 -14.14 -8.50
CA ASP A 90 -24.47 -15.03 -9.65
C ASP A 90 -23.18 -14.62 -10.38
N ASP A 91 -22.88 -13.33 -10.47
CA ASP A 91 -21.64 -12.81 -11.06
C ASP A 91 -20.42 -13.30 -10.27
N TRP A 92 -20.50 -13.29 -8.93
CA TRP A 92 -19.44 -13.78 -8.08
C TRP A 92 -19.20 -15.28 -8.23
N ASP A 93 -20.28 -16.05 -8.44
CA ASP A 93 -20.17 -17.49 -8.67
C ASP A 93 -19.58 -17.80 -10.05
N ALA A 94 -19.97 -17.05 -11.08
CA ALA A 94 -19.42 -17.18 -12.42
C ALA A 94 -17.92 -16.87 -12.47
N ALA A 95 -17.47 -15.85 -11.75
CA ALA A 95 -16.07 -15.42 -11.71
C ALA A 95 -15.26 -16.01 -10.55
N ALA A 96 -15.72 -17.07 -9.90
CA ALA A 96 -15.14 -17.57 -8.65
C ALA A 96 -13.61 -17.84 -8.72
N ASN A 97 -13.10 -18.24 -9.89
CA ASN A 97 -11.69 -18.59 -10.11
C ASN A 97 -10.94 -17.63 -11.04
N GLU A 98 -11.56 -16.55 -11.48
CA GLU A 98 -10.95 -15.61 -12.43
C GLU A 98 -10.23 -14.47 -11.70
N PRO A 99 -9.03 -14.08 -12.15
CA PRO A 99 -8.35 -12.87 -11.65
C PRO A 99 -9.20 -11.63 -11.92
N LEU A 100 -9.40 -10.79 -10.89
CA LEU A 100 -10.14 -9.55 -11.05
C LEU A 100 -9.79 -8.50 -10.00
N ALA A 101 -10.19 -7.27 -10.28
CA ALA A 101 -10.15 -6.15 -9.35
C ALA A 101 -11.53 -5.92 -8.73
N VAL A 102 -11.57 -5.59 -7.45
CA VAL A 102 -12.80 -5.51 -6.65
C VAL A 102 -12.89 -4.14 -6.00
N VAL A 103 -14.05 -3.48 -6.14
CA VAL A 103 -14.43 -2.38 -5.26
C VAL A 103 -14.99 -2.98 -3.97
N PRO A 104 -14.40 -2.72 -2.79
CA PRO A 104 -14.83 -3.34 -1.53
C PRO A 104 -16.14 -2.72 -1.04
N ALA A 105 -17.26 -3.25 -1.53
CA ALA A 105 -18.61 -2.88 -1.14
C ALA A 105 -19.47 -4.15 -1.06
N ASP A 106 -20.55 -4.13 -0.27
CA ASP A 106 -21.47 -5.26 -0.24
C ASP A 106 -22.37 -5.32 -1.50
N PRO A 107 -22.62 -6.51 -2.04
CA PRO A 107 -21.99 -7.78 -1.69
C PRO A 107 -20.62 -7.94 -2.36
N CYS A 108 -19.61 -8.44 -1.64
CA CYS A 108 -18.35 -8.85 -2.24
C CYS A 108 -17.82 -10.12 -1.57
N ARG A 109 -17.01 -10.91 -2.31
CA ARG A 109 -16.41 -12.17 -1.81
C ARG A 109 -14.88 -12.02 -1.66
N LEU A 110 -14.45 -10.94 -1.05
CA LEU A 110 -13.03 -10.55 -1.01
C LEU A 110 -12.17 -11.57 -0.27
N ARG A 111 -12.54 -11.90 0.98
CA ARG A 111 -11.80 -12.87 1.80
C ARG A 111 -11.84 -14.28 1.20
N SER A 112 -13.04 -14.69 0.76
CA SER A 112 -13.24 -16.02 0.16
C SER A 112 -12.35 -16.24 -1.05
N ARG A 113 -12.22 -15.25 -1.94
CA ARG A 113 -11.37 -15.30 -3.13
C ARG A 113 -9.88 -15.35 -2.77
N ILE A 114 -9.45 -14.49 -1.86
CA ILE A 114 -8.05 -14.46 -1.40
C ILE A 114 -7.68 -15.78 -0.72
N ALA A 115 -8.58 -16.35 0.10
CA ALA A 115 -8.39 -17.64 0.75
C ALA A 115 -8.31 -18.79 -0.26
N ALA A 116 -9.05 -18.71 -1.38
CA ALA A 116 -8.96 -19.66 -2.48
C ALA A 116 -7.70 -19.49 -3.36
N GLY A 117 -6.84 -18.49 -3.06
CA GLY A 117 -5.64 -18.21 -3.82
C GLY A 117 -5.88 -17.52 -5.17
N VAL A 118 -7.10 -17.03 -5.42
CA VAL A 118 -7.44 -16.33 -6.67
C VAL A 118 -6.81 -14.94 -6.67
N PRO A 119 -6.04 -14.57 -7.69
CA PRO A 119 -5.45 -13.24 -7.80
C PRO A 119 -6.53 -12.16 -7.75
N THR A 120 -6.48 -11.32 -6.72
CA THR A 120 -7.50 -10.30 -6.46
C THR A 120 -6.79 -9.00 -6.09
N ALA A 121 -7.12 -7.93 -6.80
CA ALA A 121 -6.72 -6.57 -6.44
C ALA A 121 -7.92 -5.77 -5.92
N LEU A 122 -7.64 -4.65 -5.30
CA LEU A 122 -8.67 -3.67 -4.97
C LEU A 122 -8.66 -2.52 -5.97
N VAL A 123 -9.83 -1.90 -6.13
CA VAL A 123 -10.02 -0.68 -6.93
C VAL A 123 -10.63 0.38 -6.02
N PRO A 124 -10.15 1.62 -6.09
CA PRO A 124 -10.77 2.73 -5.38
C PRO A 124 -12.25 2.86 -5.72
N GLY A 125 -13.07 2.94 -4.68
CA GLY A 125 -14.50 3.22 -4.82
C GLY A 125 -14.75 4.66 -5.25
N PRO A 126 -15.99 4.99 -5.66
CA PRO A 126 -16.36 6.35 -6.01
C PRO A 126 -16.04 7.33 -4.90
N GLY A 127 -15.31 8.40 -5.22
CA GLY A 127 -14.91 9.46 -4.27
C GLY A 127 -13.67 9.15 -3.43
N ASP A 128 -13.06 7.97 -3.55
CA ASP A 128 -11.77 7.71 -2.92
C ASP A 128 -10.65 8.32 -3.75
N THR A 129 -10.07 9.39 -3.25
CA THR A 129 -8.98 10.12 -3.91
C THR A 129 -7.59 9.67 -3.45
N SER A 130 -7.49 8.87 -2.38
CA SER A 130 -6.20 8.50 -1.79
C SER A 130 -5.89 7.01 -1.79
N GLY A 131 -6.87 6.15 -2.02
CA GLY A 131 -6.77 4.70 -1.88
C GLY A 131 -6.91 4.18 -0.44
N TRP A 132 -6.69 5.01 0.57
CA TRP A 132 -6.82 4.60 1.98
C TRP A 132 -8.27 4.36 2.41
N GLN A 133 -9.23 5.07 1.81
CA GLN A 133 -10.66 4.79 2.03
C GLN A 133 -11.01 3.38 1.55
N THR A 134 -10.46 2.95 0.43
CA THR A 134 -10.63 1.60 -0.12
C THR A 134 -10.00 0.55 0.80
N VAL A 135 -8.79 0.81 1.34
CA VAL A 135 -8.19 -0.08 2.35
C VAL A 135 -9.11 -0.20 3.56
N ARG A 136 -9.59 0.92 4.12
CA ARG A 136 -10.53 0.93 5.25
C ARG A 136 -11.83 0.22 4.93
N ALA A 137 -12.39 0.40 3.72
CA ALA A 137 -13.61 -0.28 3.31
C ALA A 137 -13.44 -1.80 3.25
N ALA A 138 -12.31 -2.31 2.78
CA ALA A 138 -12.02 -3.74 2.77
C ALA A 138 -11.87 -4.35 4.17
N VAL A 139 -11.44 -3.54 5.15
CA VAL A 139 -11.28 -3.96 6.55
C VAL A 139 -12.59 -3.89 7.32
N HIS A 140 -13.42 -2.85 7.10
CA HIS A 140 -14.59 -2.55 7.93
C HIS A 140 -15.91 -2.46 7.17
N GLY A 141 -15.88 -2.05 5.90
CA GLY A 141 -17.04 -1.67 5.10
C GLY A 141 -17.77 -2.81 4.42
N VAL A 142 -17.20 -4.02 4.40
CA VAL A 142 -17.79 -5.21 3.79
C VAL A 142 -18.40 -6.11 4.86
N ALA A 143 -19.23 -7.10 4.44
CA ALA A 143 -19.79 -8.10 5.34
C ALA A 143 -18.71 -8.71 6.24
N PRO A 144 -18.93 -8.93 7.55
CA PRO A 144 -17.91 -9.40 8.48
C PRO A 144 -17.18 -10.67 8.04
N ALA A 145 -17.88 -11.59 7.36
CA ALA A 145 -17.28 -12.83 6.84
C ALA A 145 -16.26 -12.59 5.70
N GLU A 146 -16.35 -11.46 5.00
CA GLU A 146 -15.53 -11.12 3.84
C GLU A 146 -14.47 -10.04 4.13
N ARG A 147 -14.37 -9.55 5.36
CA ARG A 147 -13.34 -8.61 5.80
C ARG A 147 -11.96 -9.23 5.72
N ILE A 148 -11.00 -8.42 5.32
CA ILE A 148 -9.59 -8.81 5.26
C ILE A 148 -8.75 -7.91 6.18
N SER A 149 -7.53 -8.32 6.49
CA SER A 149 -6.63 -7.48 7.28
C SER A 149 -6.19 -6.23 6.52
N ALA A 150 -5.84 -5.16 7.23
CA ALA A 150 -5.30 -3.94 6.65
C ALA A 150 -4.10 -4.22 5.74
N ARG A 151 -3.21 -5.12 6.13
CA ARG A 151 -2.07 -5.56 5.34
C ARG A 151 -2.49 -6.25 4.03
N ALA A 152 -3.50 -7.12 4.07
CA ALA A 152 -4.00 -7.78 2.88
C ALA A 152 -4.64 -6.78 1.92
N ALA A 153 -5.43 -5.84 2.45
CA ALA A 153 -6.05 -4.77 1.68
C ALA A 153 -5.01 -3.82 1.05
N PHE A 154 -4.01 -3.39 1.84
CA PHE A 154 -2.90 -2.58 1.34
C PHE A 154 -2.11 -3.31 0.24
N SER A 155 -1.80 -4.59 0.45
CA SER A 155 -1.13 -5.41 -0.55
C SER A 155 -1.96 -5.58 -1.83
N ALA A 156 -3.28 -5.67 -1.73
CA ALA A 156 -4.15 -5.81 -2.89
C ALA A 156 -4.22 -4.54 -3.75
N LEU A 157 -4.03 -3.34 -3.15
CA LEU A 157 -3.94 -2.05 -3.87
C LEU A 157 -2.52 -1.73 -4.38
N THR A 158 -1.50 -2.44 -3.92
CA THR A 158 -0.11 -2.22 -4.30
C THR A 158 0.40 -3.43 -5.11
N ARG A 159 1.13 -4.32 -4.48
CA ARG A 159 1.73 -5.51 -5.11
C ARG A 159 0.71 -6.42 -5.80
N GLY A 160 -0.50 -6.57 -5.24
CA GLY A 160 -1.57 -7.37 -5.82
C GLY A 160 -2.04 -6.82 -7.16
N ALA A 161 -2.23 -5.50 -7.22
CA ALA A 161 -2.61 -4.81 -8.44
C ALA A 161 -1.52 -4.89 -9.53
N TRP A 162 -0.24 -4.68 -9.17
CA TRP A 162 0.87 -4.87 -10.09
C TRP A 162 0.97 -6.30 -10.62
N ARG A 163 0.67 -7.29 -9.76
CA ARG A 163 0.65 -8.71 -10.18
C ARG A 163 -0.44 -8.99 -11.22
N LEU A 164 -1.63 -8.37 -11.08
CA LEU A 164 -2.68 -8.46 -12.11
C LEU A 164 -2.26 -7.80 -13.43
N LEU A 165 -1.42 -6.78 -13.38
CA LEU A 165 -0.84 -6.12 -14.57
C LEU A 165 0.36 -6.89 -15.15
N GLY A 166 0.69 -8.08 -14.65
CA GLY A 166 1.82 -8.88 -15.13
C GLY A 166 3.19 -8.37 -14.68
N ARG A 167 3.26 -7.51 -13.66
CA ARG A 167 4.49 -6.92 -13.12
C ARG A 167 4.68 -7.27 -11.64
N PRO A 168 4.89 -8.54 -11.28
CA PRO A 168 4.93 -9.00 -9.89
C PRO A 168 6.12 -8.46 -9.07
N GLU A 169 7.13 -7.91 -9.73
CA GLU A 169 8.32 -7.28 -9.13
C GLU A 169 8.04 -5.86 -8.61
N GLN A 170 6.96 -5.23 -9.07
CA GLN A 170 6.57 -3.87 -8.68
C GLN A 170 5.72 -3.85 -7.38
N GLY A 171 5.52 -2.65 -6.83
CA GLY A 171 4.67 -2.43 -5.64
C GLY A 171 5.30 -2.92 -4.33
N VAL A 172 6.62 -2.98 -4.27
CA VAL A 172 7.42 -3.29 -3.07
C VAL A 172 8.56 -2.31 -2.92
N LEU A 173 8.97 -2.06 -1.67
CA LEU A 173 10.23 -1.36 -1.37
C LEU A 173 11.28 -2.41 -1.06
N ALA A 174 12.24 -2.54 -1.96
CA ALA A 174 13.36 -3.47 -1.82
C ALA A 174 14.62 -2.86 -2.46
N VAL A 175 15.78 -3.23 -1.95
CA VAL A 175 17.05 -2.82 -2.57
C VAL A 175 17.11 -3.33 -4.00
N GLY A 176 17.44 -2.46 -4.94
CA GLY A 176 17.47 -2.70 -6.38
C GLY A 176 16.14 -2.46 -7.11
N SER A 177 15.02 -2.23 -6.41
CA SER A 177 13.77 -1.86 -7.07
C SER A 177 13.73 -0.37 -7.44
N GLU A 178 12.87 -0.03 -8.40
CA GLU A 178 12.61 1.37 -8.76
C GLU A 178 12.12 2.17 -7.55
N ALA A 179 12.62 3.39 -7.40
CA ALA A 179 12.22 4.32 -6.35
C ALA A 179 10.85 4.95 -6.66
N THR A 180 9.81 4.09 -6.73
CA THR A 180 8.41 4.47 -6.95
C THR A 180 7.63 4.23 -5.66
N PHE A 181 7.38 5.31 -4.92
CA PHE A 181 6.71 5.26 -3.61
C PHE A 181 6.02 6.57 -3.28
N VAL A 182 5.24 6.56 -2.21
CA VAL A 182 4.54 7.75 -1.70
C VAL A 182 4.97 8.03 -0.28
N GLN A 183 5.21 9.29 0.00
CA GLN A 183 5.36 9.84 1.34
C GLN A 183 3.98 10.26 1.85
N TRP A 184 3.58 9.66 2.96
CA TRP A 184 2.30 9.87 3.59
C TRP A 184 2.46 10.56 4.93
N ALA A 185 1.75 11.65 5.14
CA ALA A 185 1.57 12.20 6.48
C ALA A 185 0.65 11.27 7.27
N ILE A 186 1.13 10.82 8.42
CA ILE A 186 0.41 9.91 9.33
C ILE A 186 0.42 10.46 10.74
N SER A 187 -0.57 10.05 11.55
CA SER A 187 -0.61 10.37 12.98
C SER A 187 0.09 9.31 13.83
N ASP A 188 0.01 8.05 13.42
CA ASP A 188 0.58 6.91 14.16
C ASP A 188 0.71 5.68 13.25
N LEU A 189 1.39 4.63 13.72
CA LEU A 189 1.48 3.33 13.08
C LEU A 189 1.03 2.24 14.03
N VAL A 190 0.19 1.35 13.53
CA VAL A 190 -0.35 0.23 14.29
C VAL A 190 -0.22 -1.08 13.51
N VAL A 191 -0.21 -2.19 14.22
CA VAL A 191 -0.37 -3.52 13.65
C VAL A 191 -1.76 -4.01 14.04
N GLU A 192 -2.70 -3.93 13.09
CA GLU A 192 -4.04 -4.45 13.31
C GLU A 192 -4.06 -5.98 13.19
N THR A 193 -4.62 -6.65 14.18
CA THR A 193 -4.94 -8.08 14.10
C THR A 193 -6.43 -8.26 13.77
N PRO A 194 -6.79 -9.16 12.85
CA PRO A 194 -8.19 -9.31 12.41
C PRO A 194 -9.13 -10.00 13.42
N ASP A 195 -8.67 -10.30 14.63
CA ASP A 195 -9.47 -11.01 15.61
C ASP A 195 -10.24 -10.04 16.53
N GLU A 196 -11.55 -9.91 16.30
CA GLU A 196 -12.45 -9.09 17.13
C GLU A 196 -12.53 -9.53 18.61
N ARG A 197 -12.05 -10.75 18.95
CA ARG A 197 -11.98 -11.25 20.31
C ARG A 197 -10.79 -10.74 21.09
N ILE A 198 -9.82 -10.20 20.37
CA ILE A 198 -8.62 -9.59 20.93
C ILE A 198 -8.58 -8.17 20.35
N SER A 199 -9.25 -7.23 21.05
CA SER A 199 -9.11 -5.80 20.75
C SER A 199 -7.71 -5.33 21.18
N ASN A 200 -6.70 -5.84 20.52
CA ASN A 200 -5.31 -5.54 20.82
C ASN A 200 -4.67 -4.90 19.62
N TRP A 201 -4.59 -3.63 19.70
CA TRP A 201 -3.59 -2.80 19.06
C TRP A 201 -2.23 -3.35 19.47
N SER A 202 -1.65 -4.23 18.70
CA SER A 202 -0.33 -4.74 19.00
C SER A 202 0.71 -3.86 18.32
N THR A 203 1.33 -3.02 19.11
CA THR A 203 2.65 -2.45 18.80
C THR A 203 3.75 -3.49 19.06
N ASP A 204 3.42 -4.81 19.06
CA ASP A 204 4.36 -5.86 19.40
C ASP A 204 5.53 -5.87 18.40
N PRO A 205 6.73 -5.51 18.84
CA PRO A 205 7.94 -5.53 18.00
C PRO A 205 8.27 -6.93 17.45
N ARG A 206 7.59 -7.97 17.92
CA ARG A 206 7.79 -9.37 17.50
C ARG A 206 7.00 -9.73 16.26
N SER A 207 5.98 -8.93 15.87
CA SER A 207 5.34 -9.12 14.58
C SER A 207 6.35 -8.74 13.47
N ALA A 208 6.70 -9.68 12.61
CA ALA A 208 7.65 -9.46 11.50
C ALA A 208 7.07 -8.58 10.37
N THR A 209 6.10 -7.72 10.68
CA THR A 209 5.32 -6.95 9.71
C THR A 209 5.51 -5.46 9.98
N PRO A 210 5.83 -4.63 8.97
CA PRO A 210 5.79 -3.18 9.11
C PRO A 210 4.40 -2.72 9.53
N GLY A 211 4.34 -1.70 10.40
CA GLY A 211 3.08 -1.06 10.80
C GLY A 211 2.40 -0.36 9.63
N LEU A 212 1.09 -0.26 9.70
CA LEU A 212 0.26 0.58 8.83
C LEU A 212 -0.44 1.65 9.69
N PRO A 213 -0.90 2.74 9.09
CA PRO A 213 -1.71 3.73 9.79
C PRO A 213 -3.00 3.12 10.37
N PRO A 214 -3.54 3.66 11.47
CA PRO A 214 -4.82 3.22 12.00
C PRO A 214 -5.93 3.47 10.96
N LEU A 215 -6.84 2.50 10.83
CA LEU A 215 -7.89 2.51 9.80
C LEU A 215 -9.29 2.36 10.42
N GLY A 216 -9.44 2.63 11.71
CA GLY A 216 -10.74 2.62 12.37
C GLY A 216 -11.75 3.58 11.71
N PRO A 217 -13.05 3.39 11.97
CA PRO A 217 -14.10 4.19 11.31
C PRO A 217 -13.98 5.70 11.51
N HIS A 218 -13.31 6.13 12.58
CA HIS A 218 -13.17 7.54 12.96
C HIS A 218 -11.72 8.04 12.93
N ASP A 219 -10.78 7.19 12.52
CA ASP A 219 -9.38 7.58 12.41
C ASP A 219 -9.15 8.48 11.20
N ASP A 220 -8.24 9.43 11.36
CA ASP A 220 -7.78 10.24 10.24
C ASP A 220 -6.97 9.36 9.27
N LEU A 221 -7.33 9.43 8.00
CA LEU A 221 -6.60 8.71 6.97
C LEU A 221 -5.34 9.45 6.55
N PRO A 222 -4.27 8.72 6.16
CA PRO A 222 -3.06 9.31 5.65
C PRO A 222 -3.31 10.26 4.48
N THR A 223 -2.58 11.36 4.45
CA THR A 223 -2.59 12.31 3.34
C THR A 223 -1.27 12.29 2.58
N VAL A 224 -1.35 12.48 1.26
CA VAL A 224 -0.16 12.50 0.41
C VAL A 224 0.66 13.75 0.71
N ARG A 225 1.94 13.58 1.03
CA ARG A 225 2.94 14.66 1.04
C ARG A 225 3.62 14.75 -0.31
N ARG A 226 4.00 13.61 -0.86
CA ARG A 226 4.77 13.54 -2.09
C ARG A 226 4.68 12.18 -2.76
N VAL A 227 4.62 12.18 -4.08
CA VAL A 227 4.79 10.97 -4.90
C VAL A 227 6.18 10.99 -5.51
N TRP A 228 6.94 9.91 -5.29
CA TRP A 228 8.28 9.72 -5.83
C TRP A 228 8.20 8.79 -7.04
N ARG A 229 8.88 9.17 -8.11
CA ARG A 229 9.03 8.36 -9.33
C ARG A 229 10.47 8.46 -9.83
N PRO A 230 10.99 7.43 -10.51
CA PRO A 230 12.29 7.51 -11.18
C PRO A 230 12.36 8.74 -12.10
N GLY A 231 13.43 9.51 -11.99
CA GLY A 231 13.64 10.72 -12.82
C GLY A 231 12.91 11.98 -12.36
N THR A 232 12.08 11.94 -11.33
CA THR A 232 11.58 13.17 -10.69
C THR A 232 12.66 13.72 -9.76
N ALA A 233 13.14 14.93 -10.06
CA ALA A 233 14.04 15.64 -9.16
C ALA A 233 13.39 15.79 -7.79
N GLY A 234 14.13 15.47 -6.77
CA GLY A 234 13.71 15.53 -5.38
C GLY A 234 13.46 16.94 -4.84
#